data_3c0c0c0fb1f9a6eed6167bee2e9b6256
#
_entry.id   3c0c0c0fb1f9a6eed6167bee2e9b6256
#
_cell.length_a   1.000
_cell.length_b   1.000
_cell.length_c   1.000
_cell.angle_alpha   90.00
_cell.angle_beta   90.00
_cell.angle_gamma   90.00
#
_symmetry.space_group_name_H-M   'P 1'
#
loop_
_entity.id
_entity.type
_entity.pdbx_description
1 polymer ?
#
loop_
_entity_poly.entity_id
_entity_poly.type
_entity_poly.pdbx_seq_one_letter_code
_entity_poly.pdbx_strand_id
1 'polypeptide(L)'
;MPKSYVMIHLEITNRKEFVSGFTSKTPALLAEFGGKPLVRSRGPNSEGVTVLRLENQIIDRQADIHAFESPDRGSALAWYDNDQYKAILAARTNNTANTYLAIVDGVDD
;
A
#
# COMPACT_ATOMS: atom_id res chain seq x y z
N MET A 1 15.90 2.08 -17.09
CA MET A 1 15.48 1.33 -15.87
C MET A 1 13.97 1.31 -15.77
N PRO A 2 13.37 0.19 -15.56
CA PRO A 2 11.93 0.14 -15.42
C PRO A 2 11.49 0.80 -14.11
N LYS A 3 10.28 1.31 -14.13
CA LYS A 3 9.64 1.73 -12.89
C LYS A 3 9.38 0.51 -12.01
N SER A 4 9.24 0.74 -10.73
CA SER A 4 8.84 -0.31 -9.79
C SER A 4 7.50 0.04 -9.17
N TYR A 5 6.80 -0.97 -8.70
CA TYR A 5 5.47 -0.80 -8.13
C TYR A 5 5.42 -1.48 -6.78
N VAL A 6 4.88 -0.77 -5.81
CA VAL A 6 4.61 -1.35 -4.49
C VAL A 6 3.17 -1.81 -4.50
N MET A 7 2.97 -3.10 -4.39
CA MET A 7 1.65 -3.73 -4.43
C MET A 7 1.27 -4.15 -3.01
N ILE A 8 0.15 -3.66 -2.53
CA ILE A 8 -0.29 -3.92 -1.16
C ILE A 8 -1.70 -4.48 -1.16
N HIS A 9 -1.89 -5.54 -0.41
CA HIS A 9 -3.19 -6.15 -0.18
C HIS A 9 -3.30 -6.42 1.31
N LEU A 10 -4.29 -5.83 1.98
CA LEU A 10 -4.38 -5.95 3.43
C LEU A 10 -5.81 -5.86 3.93
N GLU A 11 -6.07 -6.53 5.06
CA GLU A 11 -7.33 -6.44 5.78
C GLU A 11 -7.15 -5.48 6.95
N ILE A 12 -7.94 -4.42 6.98
CA ILE A 12 -7.84 -3.42 8.03
C ILE A 12 -8.73 -3.84 9.19
N THR A 13 -8.12 -4.02 10.36
CA THR A 13 -8.85 -4.44 11.59
C THR A 13 -9.30 -3.24 12.42
N ASN A 14 -8.62 -2.11 12.31
CA ASN A 14 -8.99 -0.88 12.99
C ASN A 14 -8.73 0.29 12.05
N ARG A 15 -9.75 0.65 11.28
CA ARG A 15 -9.60 1.65 10.21
C ARG A 15 -9.23 3.02 10.74
N LYS A 16 -9.81 3.44 11.84
CA LYS A 16 -9.53 4.76 12.40
C LYS A 16 -8.04 4.93 12.73
N GLU A 17 -7.48 3.97 13.43
CA GLU A 17 -6.07 4.01 13.83
C GLU A 17 -5.14 3.80 12.62
N PHE A 18 -5.55 2.95 11.68
CA PHE A 18 -4.78 2.74 10.46
C PHE A 18 -4.71 4.02 9.63
N VAL A 19 -5.84 4.69 9.43
CA VAL A 19 -5.88 5.92 8.63
C VAL A 19 -5.07 7.02 9.31
N SER A 20 -5.30 7.27 10.60
CA SER A 20 -4.61 8.37 11.28
C SER A 20 -3.11 8.12 11.45
N GLY A 21 -2.70 6.88 11.66
CA GLY A 21 -1.32 6.55 11.96
C GLY A 21 -0.48 6.15 10.73
N PHE A 22 -1.12 5.67 9.68
CA PHE A 22 -0.40 5.16 8.52
C PHE A 22 -0.82 5.85 7.22
N THR A 23 -2.08 5.71 6.83
CA THR A 23 -2.54 6.21 5.52
C THR A 23 -2.36 7.71 5.37
N SER A 24 -2.60 8.48 6.42
CA SER A 24 -2.47 9.94 6.37
C SER A 24 -1.04 10.41 6.16
N LYS A 25 -0.05 9.57 6.47
CA LYS A 25 1.37 9.93 6.42
C LYS A 25 2.10 9.33 5.23
N THR A 26 1.60 8.24 4.69
CA THR A 26 2.28 7.48 3.64
C THR A 26 2.45 8.25 2.32
N PRO A 27 1.44 8.97 1.81
CA PRO A 27 1.61 9.65 0.52
C PRO A 27 2.74 10.68 0.51
N ALA A 28 2.85 11.50 1.55
CA ALA A 28 3.90 12.50 1.63
C ALA A 28 5.28 11.86 1.71
N LEU A 29 5.40 10.81 2.50
CA LEU A 29 6.66 10.07 2.63
C LEU A 29 7.03 9.41 1.31
N LEU A 30 6.07 8.81 0.63
CA LEU A 30 6.30 8.18 -0.67
C LEU A 30 6.78 9.22 -1.71
N ALA A 31 6.20 10.42 -1.69
CA ALA A 31 6.56 11.48 -2.61
C ALA A 31 8.02 11.92 -2.43
N GLU A 32 8.58 11.86 -1.23
CA GLU A 32 9.99 12.18 -0.98
C GLU A 32 10.93 11.28 -1.76
N PHE A 33 10.49 10.08 -2.14
CA PHE A 33 11.28 9.13 -2.91
C PHE A 33 10.83 9.05 -4.36
N GLY A 34 10.08 10.05 -4.82
CA GLY A 34 9.64 10.12 -6.21
C GLY A 34 8.46 9.24 -6.56
N GLY A 35 7.81 8.68 -5.54
CA GLY A 35 6.69 7.79 -5.75
C GLY A 35 5.35 8.52 -5.81
N LYS A 36 4.36 7.83 -6.35
CA LYS A 36 2.99 8.33 -6.40
C LYS A 36 1.98 7.20 -6.29
N PRO A 37 0.83 7.43 -5.67
CA PRO A 37 -0.21 6.42 -5.63
C PRO A 37 -0.88 6.25 -7.00
N LEU A 38 -1.15 5.00 -7.37
CA LEU A 38 -1.87 4.67 -8.60
C LEU A 38 -3.24 4.10 -8.29
N VAL A 39 -3.33 3.25 -7.28
CA VAL A 39 -4.56 2.61 -6.87
C VAL A 39 -4.68 2.75 -5.36
N ARG A 40 -5.83 3.21 -4.93
CA ARG A 40 -6.17 3.31 -3.51
C ARG A 40 -7.61 2.86 -3.35
N SER A 41 -7.81 1.56 -3.23
CA SER A 41 -9.13 1.05 -2.94
C SER A 41 -9.39 1.14 -1.45
N ARG A 42 -10.64 1.31 -1.10
CA ARG A 42 -11.08 1.27 0.28
C ARG A 42 -11.93 0.02 0.47
N GLY A 43 -12.19 -0.31 1.73
CA GLY A 43 -13.01 -1.45 2.07
C GLY A 43 -14.45 -1.31 1.58
N PRO A 44 -15.25 -2.34 1.76
CA PRO A 44 -16.59 -2.43 1.15
C PRO A 44 -17.56 -1.33 1.58
N ASN A 45 -17.31 -0.69 2.70
CA ASN A 45 -18.20 0.34 3.22
C ASN A 45 -17.73 1.76 2.90
N SER A 46 -16.75 1.92 2.01
CA SER A 46 -16.21 3.21 1.65
C SER A 46 -16.80 3.69 0.34
N GLU A 47 -17.19 4.97 0.29
CA GLU A 47 -17.74 5.55 -0.92
C GLU A 47 -16.68 5.80 -1.97
N GLY A 48 -17.06 5.70 -3.22
CA GLY A 48 -16.28 6.15 -4.36
C GLY A 48 -15.21 5.22 -4.85
N VAL A 49 -15.01 4.08 -4.19
CA VAL A 49 -14.01 3.10 -4.65
C VAL A 49 -14.66 1.73 -4.70
N THR A 50 -14.56 1.09 -5.86
CA THR A 50 -15.12 -0.23 -6.09
C THR A 50 -14.02 -1.22 -6.44
N VAL A 51 -14.03 -2.36 -5.76
CA VAL A 51 -13.18 -3.48 -6.10
C VAL A 51 -14.06 -4.58 -6.65
N LEU A 52 -13.78 -4.98 -7.90
CA LEU A 52 -14.47 -6.10 -8.52
C LEU A 52 -13.55 -7.32 -8.45
N ARG A 53 -13.86 -8.24 -7.57
CA ARG A 53 -13.09 -9.49 -7.43
C ARG A 53 -13.72 -10.57 -8.27
N LEU A 54 -12.97 -11.00 -9.28
CA LEU A 54 -13.43 -12.08 -10.15
C LEU A 54 -13.07 -13.44 -9.58
N GLU A 55 -11.96 -13.52 -8.86
CA GLU A 55 -11.52 -14.73 -8.19
C GLU A 55 -10.92 -14.36 -6.85
N ASN A 56 -11.21 -15.14 -5.81
CA ASN A 56 -10.66 -14.91 -4.50
C ASN A 56 -10.51 -16.24 -3.76
N GLN A 57 -9.31 -16.82 -3.82
CA GLN A 57 -8.99 -18.05 -3.13
C GLN A 57 -8.08 -17.84 -1.93
N ILE A 58 -7.66 -16.62 -1.70
CA ILE A 58 -6.62 -16.31 -0.72
C ILE A 58 -7.21 -15.70 0.54
N ILE A 59 -8.22 -14.85 0.40
CA ILE A 59 -8.76 -14.06 1.49
C ILE A 59 -10.27 -14.23 1.55
N ASP A 60 -10.76 -14.66 2.70
CA ASP A 60 -12.20 -14.83 2.92
C ASP A 60 -12.92 -13.49 3.04
N ARG A 61 -12.19 -12.45 3.37
CA ARG A 61 -12.78 -11.13 3.60
C ARG A 61 -12.30 -10.17 2.53
N GLN A 62 -13.06 -9.10 2.36
CA GLN A 62 -12.65 -8.06 1.46
C GLN A 62 -11.50 -7.28 2.07
N ALA A 63 -10.48 -7.06 1.27
CA ALA A 63 -9.28 -6.36 1.68
C ALA A 63 -9.10 -5.11 0.84
N ASP A 64 -8.38 -4.14 1.39
CA ASP A 64 -7.96 -2.97 0.63
C ASP A 64 -6.84 -3.35 -0.31
N ILE A 65 -6.85 -2.76 -1.49
CA ILE A 65 -5.82 -2.95 -2.49
C ILE A 65 -5.22 -1.59 -2.81
N HIS A 66 -3.90 -1.50 -2.71
CA HIS A 66 -3.18 -0.26 -3.01
C HIS A 66 -2.03 -0.56 -3.94
N ALA A 67 -1.72 0.37 -4.83
CA ALA A 67 -0.54 0.29 -5.68
C ALA A 67 0.11 1.66 -5.76
N PHE A 68 1.42 1.69 -5.59
CA PHE A 68 2.22 2.90 -5.71
C PHE A 68 3.25 2.71 -6.81
N GLU A 69 3.53 3.79 -7.55
CA GLU A 69 4.57 3.79 -8.56
C GLU A 69 5.83 4.42 -7.97
N SER A 70 6.99 3.85 -8.28
CA SER A 70 8.30 4.39 -7.92
C SER A 70 9.15 4.51 -9.17
N PRO A 71 10.08 5.49 -9.24
CA PRO A 71 10.95 5.63 -10.41
C PRO A 71 11.78 4.37 -10.71
N ASP A 72 12.18 3.65 -9.66
CA ASP A 72 12.95 2.43 -9.79
C ASP A 72 12.86 1.62 -8.50
N ARG A 73 13.42 0.41 -8.53
CA ARG A 73 13.40 -0.48 -7.37
C ARG A 73 14.15 0.10 -6.18
N GLY A 74 15.30 0.74 -6.44
CA GLY A 74 16.11 1.34 -5.38
C GLY A 74 15.36 2.39 -4.60
N SER A 75 14.59 3.24 -5.30
CA SER A 75 13.77 4.27 -4.66
C SER A 75 12.64 3.65 -3.83
N ALA A 76 12.02 2.59 -4.33
CA ALA A 76 10.97 1.88 -3.59
C ALA A 76 11.53 1.24 -2.31
N LEU A 77 12.70 0.61 -2.41
CA LEU A 77 13.35 0.02 -1.24
C LEU A 77 13.78 1.09 -0.24
N ALA A 78 14.30 2.22 -0.71
CA ALA A 78 14.70 3.32 0.16
C ALA A 78 13.49 3.87 0.93
N TRP A 79 12.34 3.98 0.27
CA TRP A 79 11.10 4.38 0.94
C TRP A 79 10.73 3.38 2.04
N TYR A 80 10.80 2.09 1.73
CA TYR A 80 10.40 1.04 2.68
C TYR A 80 11.35 0.96 3.87
N ASP A 81 12.65 1.19 3.65
CA ASP A 81 13.69 0.99 4.66
C ASP A 81 14.04 2.24 5.47
N ASN A 82 13.45 3.40 5.17
CA ASN A 82 13.83 4.60 5.90
C ASN A 82 13.21 4.65 7.29
N ASP A 83 13.81 5.46 8.17
CA ASP A 83 13.40 5.53 9.56
C ASP A 83 12.01 6.13 9.76
N GLN A 84 11.60 7.04 8.87
CA GLN A 84 10.27 7.64 8.95
C GLN A 84 9.18 6.60 8.65
N TYR A 85 9.41 5.72 7.68
CA TYR A 85 8.46 4.65 7.40
C TYR A 85 8.40 3.68 8.57
N LYS A 86 9.56 3.31 9.13
CA LYS A 86 9.62 2.41 10.28
C LYS A 86 8.89 2.98 11.49
N ALA A 87 8.92 4.31 11.64
CA ALA A 87 8.24 4.97 12.76
C ALA A 87 6.71 4.84 12.66
N ILE A 88 6.16 4.72 11.45
CA ILE A 88 4.72 4.56 11.27
C ILE A 88 4.30 3.12 11.01
N LEU A 89 5.26 2.21 10.88
CA LEU A 89 4.97 0.81 10.54
C LEU A 89 4.07 0.13 11.56
N ALA A 90 4.23 0.44 12.84
CA ALA A 90 3.41 -0.16 13.89
C ALA A 90 1.92 0.16 13.70
N ALA A 91 1.59 1.35 13.20
CA ALA A 91 0.20 1.70 12.91
C ALA A 91 -0.40 0.78 11.84
N ARG A 92 0.42 0.30 10.90
CA ARG A 92 -0.03 -0.67 9.90
C ARG A 92 -0.11 -2.09 10.50
N THR A 93 0.95 -2.54 11.14
CA THR A 93 1.01 -3.93 11.62
C THR A 93 0.03 -4.20 12.75
N ASN A 94 -0.24 -3.21 13.60
CA ASN A 94 -1.16 -3.38 14.72
C ASN A 94 -2.63 -3.26 14.32
N ASN A 95 -2.92 -2.76 13.13
CA ASN A 95 -4.29 -2.47 12.71
C ASN A 95 -4.67 -3.16 11.41
N THR A 96 -3.91 -4.18 11.02
CA THR A 96 -4.19 -4.99 9.84
C THR A 96 -3.96 -6.46 10.12
N ALA A 97 -4.55 -7.30 9.27
CA ALA A 97 -4.32 -8.74 9.25
C ALA A 97 -4.09 -9.18 7.80
N ASN A 98 -3.43 -10.31 7.62
CA ASN A 98 -3.24 -10.92 6.30
C ASN A 98 -2.70 -9.93 5.26
N THR A 99 -1.69 -9.17 5.65
CA THR A 99 -1.08 -8.18 4.77
C THR A 99 -0.11 -8.82 3.80
N TYR A 100 -0.22 -8.42 2.53
CA TYR A 100 0.76 -8.75 1.50
C TYR A 100 1.30 -7.45 0.92
N LEU A 101 2.61 -7.29 0.94
CA LEU A 101 3.29 -6.13 0.37
C LEU A 101 4.48 -6.61 -0.44
N ALA A 102 4.54 -6.23 -1.70
CA ALA A 102 5.62 -6.64 -2.58
C ALA A 102 6.06 -5.47 -3.46
N ILE A 103 7.33 -5.47 -3.83
CA ILE A 103 7.87 -4.53 -4.81
C ILE A 103 8.11 -5.32 -6.08
N VAL A 104 7.52 -4.86 -7.18
CA VAL A 104 7.54 -5.55 -8.47
C VAL A 104 8.07 -4.59 -9.53
N ASP A 105 9.05 -5.04 -10.30
CA ASP A 105 9.55 -4.24 -11.42
C ASP A 105 8.54 -4.20 -12.55
N GLY A 106 8.39 -3.04 -13.15
CA GLY A 106 7.59 -2.89 -14.35
C GLY A 106 8.29 -3.46 -15.57
N VAL A 107 7.58 -3.44 -16.65
CA VAL A 107 8.11 -3.89 -17.95
C VAL A 107 8.81 -2.73 -18.64
N ASP A 108 10.01 -2.97 -19.15
CA ASP A 108 10.69 -2.00 -20.01
C ASP A 108 10.08 -2.05 -21.40
N ASP A 109 9.69 -0.89 -21.88
CA ASP A 109 9.17 -0.76 -23.24
C ASP A 109 10.19 -0.12 -24.19
#